data_479276687cafdcf0176ef058ab3260f8
#
_entry.id   479276687cafdcf0176ef058ab3260f8
#
_cell.length_a   1.000
_cell.length_b   1.000
_cell.length_c   1.000
_cell.angle_alpha   90.00
_cell.angle_beta   90.00
_cell.angle_gamma   90.00
#
_symmetry.space_group_name_H-M   'P 1'
#
loop_
_entity.id
_entity.type
_entity.pdbx_description
1 polymer ?
#
loop_
_entity_poly.entity_id
_entity_poly.type
_entity_poly.pdbx_seq_one_letter_code
_entity_poly.pdbx_strand_id
1 'polypeptide(L)'
;NNKKVRVAVPKLKQRYTGIRYYLFEKRYHPFIAAIVIGLIALLAWPMSASTGRNDGLGITTPSANLVHFLITGETKFIDWGVFLVLGIFIGSYIAARGSREFKWRLPDKITIRNSAIGGICMGFGASVAGGCSIGNGLVETATMTWQGWIALASMIVGVWTMSHFIFVRPMKKVHQQSAKVKQQTQIV
;
A
#
# COMPACT_ATOMS: atom_id res chain seq x y z
N ASN A 1 -13.94 -9.26 -32.34
CA ASN A 1 -14.50 -7.96 -31.91
C ASN A 1 -14.09 -7.69 -30.48
N ASN A 2 -12.89 -7.10 -30.31
CA ASN A 2 -12.40 -6.63 -29.01
C ASN A 2 -13.18 -5.36 -28.62
N LYS A 3 -14.34 -5.49 -27.99
CA LYS A 3 -14.97 -4.38 -27.29
C LYS A 3 -14.07 -4.02 -26.10
N LYS A 4 -13.27 -2.96 -26.24
CA LYS A 4 -12.60 -2.30 -25.11
C LYS A 4 -13.71 -1.87 -24.14
N VAL A 5 -13.85 -2.60 -23.04
CA VAL A 5 -14.72 -2.20 -21.93
C VAL A 5 -14.11 -0.91 -21.36
N ARG A 6 -14.66 0.22 -21.80
CA ARG A 6 -14.35 1.50 -21.15
C ARG A 6 -15.09 1.48 -19.83
N VAL A 7 -14.36 1.17 -18.76
CA VAL A 7 -14.87 1.39 -17.41
C VAL A 7 -15.10 2.90 -17.28
N ALA A 8 -16.35 3.31 -17.35
CA ALA A 8 -16.72 4.70 -17.09
C ALA A 8 -16.41 4.99 -15.63
N VAL A 9 -15.30 5.65 -15.39
CA VAL A 9 -14.98 6.16 -14.05
C VAL A 9 -16.03 7.22 -13.73
N PRO A 10 -16.88 7.03 -12.70
CA PRO A 10 -17.90 8.01 -12.38
C PRO A 10 -17.21 9.35 -12.09
N LYS A 11 -17.62 10.40 -12.82
CA LYS A 11 -17.17 11.76 -12.57
C LYS A 11 -17.70 12.15 -11.19
N LEU A 12 -16.82 12.21 -10.22
CA LEU A 12 -17.14 12.71 -8.88
C LEU A 12 -17.67 14.13 -9.02
N LYS A 13 -18.87 14.37 -8.49
CA LYS A 13 -19.51 15.68 -8.53
C LYS A 13 -18.63 16.62 -7.71
N GLN A 14 -18.12 17.69 -8.32
CA GLN A 14 -17.25 18.69 -7.69
C GLN A 14 -17.96 19.27 -6.48
N ARG A 15 -17.37 19.08 -5.29
CA ARG A 15 -18.02 19.37 -3.99
C ARG A 15 -17.41 20.57 -3.26
N TYR A 16 -16.17 20.88 -3.59
CA TYR A 16 -15.42 21.95 -2.97
C TYR A 16 -14.94 22.98 -3.98
N THR A 17 -14.89 24.25 -3.56
CA THR A 17 -14.37 25.36 -4.36
C THR A 17 -13.11 25.91 -3.69
N GLY A 18 -12.10 26.41 -4.45
CA GLY A 18 -10.88 26.99 -3.94
C GLY A 18 -9.82 25.99 -3.46
N ILE A 19 -9.03 26.36 -2.45
CA ILE A 19 -7.87 25.58 -1.95
C ILE A 19 -8.28 24.18 -1.47
N ARG A 20 -9.47 24.02 -0.90
CA ARG A 20 -9.99 22.73 -0.46
C ARG A 20 -10.21 21.74 -1.60
N TYR A 21 -10.58 22.21 -2.78
CA TYR A 21 -10.69 21.39 -3.97
C TYR A 21 -9.31 20.82 -4.36
N TYR A 22 -8.28 21.66 -4.34
CA TYR A 22 -6.93 21.24 -4.66
C TYR A 22 -6.37 20.23 -3.65
N LEU A 23 -6.64 20.38 -2.35
CA LEU A 23 -6.09 19.51 -1.31
C LEU A 23 -6.81 18.15 -1.20
N PHE A 24 -8.15 18.10 -1.39
CA PHE A 24 -8.94 16.92 -1.03
C PHE A 24 -9.70 16.27 -2.19
N GLU A 25 -9.92 16.95 -3.29
CA GLU A 25 -10.78 16.46 -4.38
C GLU A 25 -10.04 16.34 -5.72
N LYS A 26 -8.97 17.08 -5.93
CA LYS A 26 -8.21 17.06 -7.18
C LYS A 26 -7.36 15.79 -7.26
N ARG A 27 -7.60 14.97 -8.27
CA ARG A 27 -6.69 13.87 -8.63
C ARG A 27 -5.40 14.45 -9.21
N TYR A 28 -4.35 14.40 -8.44
CA TYR A 28 -3.03 14.79 -8.94
C TYR A 28 -2.50 13.79 -9.94
N HIS A 29 -1.75 14.30 -10.90
CA HIS A 29 -1.05 13.44 -11.84
C HIS A 29 -0.02 12.59 -11.07
N PRO A 30 0.14 11.28 -11.38
CA PRO A 30 1.07 10.40 -10.65
C PRO A 30 2.49 10.95 -10.54
N PHE A 31 2.96 11.66 -11.57
CA PHE A 31 4.29 12.29 -11.55
C PHE A 31 4.43 13.38 -10.48
N ILE A 32 3.40 14.20 -10.24
CA ILE A 32 3.44 15.23 -9.18
C ILE A 32 3.53 14.55 -7.82
N ALA A 33 2.73 13.51 -7.58
CA ALA A 33 2.79 12.73 -6.35
C ALA A 33 4.17 12.09 -6.15
N ALA A 34 4.77 11.53 -7.21
CA ALA A 34 6.09 10.94 -7.17
C ALA A 34 7.19 11.97 -6.83
N ILE A 35 7.13 13.17 -7.42
CA ILE A 35 8.07 14.25 -7.11
C ILE A 35 7.95 14.66 -5.64
N VAL A 36 6.74 14.85 -5.12
CA VAL A 36 6.51 15.21 -3.71
C VAL A 36 7.05 14.13 -2.77
N ILE A 37 6.77 12.86 -3.06
CA ILE A 37 7.29 11.74 -2.27
C ILE A 37 8.81 11.69 -2.34
N GLY A 38 9.42 11.92 -3.51
CA GLY A 38 10.86 11.98 -3.67
C GLY A 38 11.51 13.11 -2.85
N LEU A 39 10.91 14.30 -2.84
CA LEU A 39 11.38 15.41 -2.00
C LEU A 39 11.28 15.09 -0.51
N ILE A 40 10.18 14.46 -0.08
CA ILE A 40 10.03 14.00 1.31
C ILE A 40 11.11 12.96 1.64
N ALA A 41 11.40 12.03 0.74
CA ALA A 41 12.44 11.03 0.93
C ALA A 41 13.84 11.65 1.07
N LEU A 42 14.15 12.68 0.27
CA LEU A 42 15.39 13.43 0.38
C LEU A 42 15.55 14.12 1.72
N LEU A 43 14.49 14.73 2.25
CA LEU A 43 14.49 15.39 3.55
C LEU A 43 14.51 14.37 4.71
N ALA A 44 13.93 13.20 4.51
CA ALA A 44 13.89 12.14 5.50
C ALA A 44 15.28 11.62 5.87
N TRP A 45 16.18 11.55 4.90
CA TRP A 45 17.53 11.00 5.11
C TRP A 45 18.36 11.79 6.14
N PRO A 46 18.56 13.11 6.01
CA PRO A 46 19.30 13.87 7.01
C PRO A 46 18.59 13.93 8.37
N MET A 47 17.25 13.94 8.39
CA MET A 47 16.49 13.88 9.65
C MET A 47 16.65 12.53 10.34
N SER A 48 16.68 11.44 9.60
CA SER A 48 16.95 10.11 10.14
C SER A 48 18.38 10.01 10.71
N ALA A 49 19.36 10.53 9.97
CA ALA A 49 20.75 10.55 10.41
C ALA A 49 20.97 11.37 11.70
N SER A 50 20.25 12.48 11.88
CA SER A 50 20.31 13.30 13.09
C SER A 50 19.82 12.58 14.35
N THR A 51 18.99 11.55 14.23
CA THR A 51 18.52 10.69 15.33
C THR A 51 19.37 9.43 15.51
N GLY A 52 20.51 9.35 14.83
CA GLY A 52 21.44 8.20 14.92
C GLY A 52 21.03 6.98 14.09
N ARG A 53 20.05 7.12 13.22
CA ARG A 53 19.58 6.07 12.34
C ARG A 53 20.07 6.31 10.91
N ASN A 54 20.76 5.35 10.33
CA ASN A 54 21.31 5.44 8.97
C ASN A 54 20.39 4.80 7.92
N ASP A 55 19.09 4.95 8.07
CA ASP A 55 18.08 4.44 7.13
C ASP A 55 17.22 5.57 6.57
N GLY A 56 16.77 5.40 5.32
CA GLY A 56 15.80 6.29 4.70
C GLY A 56 14.37 6.04 5.17
N LEU A 57 13.41 6.29 4.27
CA LEU A 57 11.99 6.02 4.55
C LEU A 57 11.76 4.52 4.76
N GLY A 58 11.12 4.18 5.86
CA GLY A 58 10.72 2.80 6.17
C GLY A 58 9.54 2.79 7.13
N ILE A 59 8.72 1.73 7.08
CA ILE A 59 7.56 1.58 7.97
C ILE A 59 7.77 0.40 8.92
N THR A 60 8.40 -0.67 8.48
CA THR A 60 8.49 -1.93 9.25
C THR A 60 9.32 -1.76 10.52
N THR A 61 10.55 -1.27 10.41
CA THR A 61 11.44 -1.06 11.56
C THR A 61 10.85 -0.05 12.55
N PRO A 62 10.37 1.14 12.13
CA PRO A 62 9.71 2.07 13.03
C PRO A 62 8.46 1.53 13.71
N SER A 63 7.67 0.72 12.99
CA SER A 63 6.50 0.08 13.60
C SER A 63 6.90 -0.95 14.65
N ALA A 64 7.96 -1.72 14.41
CA ALA A 64 8.51 -2.64 15.39
C ALA A 64 9.06 -1.88 16.60
N ASN A 65 9.77 -0.76 16.39
CA ASN A 65 10.29 0.10 17.45
C ASN A 65 9.15 0.70 18.29
N LEU A 66 8.05 1.13 17.66
CA LEU A 66 6.86 1.61 18.37
C LEU A 66 6.26 0.52 19.27
N VAL A 67 6.13 -0.71 18.76
CA VAL A 67 5.65 -1.85 19.56
C VAL A 67 6.62 -2.18 20.70
N HIS A 68 7.93 -2.16 20.43
CA HIS A 68 8.95 -2.33 21.45
C HIS A 68 8.85 -1.29 22.56
N PHE A 69 8.70 -0.03 22.20
CA PHE A 69 8.48 1.04 23.17
C PHE A 69 7.21 0.82 24.02
N LEU A 70 6.11 0.39 23.40
CA LEU A 70 4.86 0.12 24.13
C LEU A 70 4.97 -1.05 25.11
N ILE A 71 5.85 -2.02 24.84
CA ILE A 71 6.06 -3.19 25.71
C ILE A 71 7.09 -2.89 26.81
N THR A 72 8.21 -2.24 26.47
CA THR A 72 9.35 -2.05 27.38
C THR A 72 9.36 -0.71 28.08
N GLY A 73 8.69 0.31 27.52
CA GLY A 73 8.74 1.69 28.03
C GLY A 73 10.08 2.42 27.78
N GLU A 74 11.02 1.81 27.06
CA GLU A 74 12.33 2.40 26.81
C GLU A 74 12.29 3.43 25.68
N THR A 75 12.59 4.68 26.01
CA THR A 75 12.57 5.80 25.06
C THR A 75 13.61 5.72 23.94
N LYS A 76 14.61 4.85 24.08
CA LYS A 76 15.64 4.65 23.05
C LYS A 76 15.09 4.11 21.72
N PHE A 77 13.90 3.49 21.76
CA PHE A 77 13.23 2.98 20.58
C PHE A 77 12.40 4.06 19.85
N ILE A 78 12.27 5.26 20.42
CA ILE A 78 11.59 6.38 19.78
C ILE A 78 12.60 7.09 18.88
N ASP A 79 12.58 6.74 17.60
CA ASP A 79 13.37 7.38 16.56
C ASP A 79 12.51 8.26 15.64
N TRP A 80 13.13 8.95 14.71
CA TRP A 80 12.44 9.74 13.69
C TRP A 80 11.39 8.92 12.91
N GLY A 81 11.68 7.65 12.64
CA GLY A 81 10.78 6.76 11.91
C GLY A 81 9.46 6.50 12.64
N VAL A 82 9.46 6.46 13.97
CA VAL A 82 8.22 6.33 14.77
C VAL A 82 7.33 7.54 14.56
N PHE A 83 7.90 8.76 14.56
CA PHE A 83 7.14 9.98 14.25
C PHE A 83 6.63 10.00 12.82
N LEU A 84 7.38 9.45 11.86
CA LEU A 84 6.93 9.26 10.49
C LEU A 84 5.67 8.38 10.42
N VAL A 85 5.69 7.23 11.07
CA VAL A 85 4.55 6.29 11.11
C VAL A 85 3.32 6.95 11.73
N LEU A 86 3.49 7.61 12.89
CA LEU A 86 2.41 8.36 13.53
C LEU A 86 1.88 9.47 12.63
N GLY A 87 2.76 10.20 11.94
CA GLY A 87 2.40 11.22 10.98
C GLY A 87 1.56 10.69 9.80
N ILE A 88 1.87 9.49 9.30
CA ILE A 88 1.07 8.82 8.26
C ILE A 88 -0.34 8.53 8.76
N PHE A 89 -0.51 8.04 9.99
CA PHE A 89 -1.84 7.78 10.57
C PHE A 89 -2.65 9.08 10.72
N ILE A 90 -2.05 10.11 11.30
CA ILE A 90 -2.70 11.41 11.48
C ILE A 90 -3.03 12.03 10.11
N GLY A 91 -2.09 12.04 9.18
CA GLY A 91 -2.27 12.59 7.85
C GLY A 91 -3.37 11.89 7.05
N SER A 92 -3.39 10.55 7.09
CA SER A 92 -4.43 9.75 6.42
C SER A 92 -5.82 9.99 7.03
N TYR A 93 -5.91 10.12 8.34
CA TYR A 93 -7.16 10.45 9.03
C TYR A 93 -7.68 11.85 8.63
N ILE A 94 -6.82 12.85 8.62
CA ILE A 94 -7.16 14.22 8.20
C ILE A 94 -7.61 14.22 6.73
N ALA A 95 -6.89 13.53 5.85
CA ALA A 95 -7.24 13.41 4.45
C ALA A 95 -8.60 12.72 4.26
N ALA A 96 -8.85 11.60 4.93
CA ALA A 96 -10.11 10.87 4.85
C ALA A 96 -11.31 11.68 5.39
N ARG A 97 -11.09 12.46 6.45
CA ARG A 97 -12.11 13.40 6.98
C ARG A 97 -12.33 14.56 6.02
N GLY A 98 -11.27 15.11 5.46
CA GLY A 98 -11.33 16.22 4.52
C GLY A 98 -12.06 15.87 3.23
N SER A 99 -11.81 14.68 2.67
CA SER A 99 -12.49 14.16 1.48
C SER A 99 -13.93 13.67 1.76
N ARG A 100 -14.33 13.60 3.03
CA ARG A 100 -15.62 13.00 3.48
C ARG A 100 -15.82 11.57 3.01
N GLU A 101 -14.75 10.86 2.75
CA GLU A 101 -14.77 9.43 2.41
C GLU A 101 -14.66 8.53 3.63
N PHE A 102 -14.45 9.12 4.80
CA PHE A 102 -14.37 8.38 6.05
C PHE A 102 -15.70 7.69 6.35
N LYS A 103 -15.69 6.36 6.22
CA LYS A 103 -16.82 5.50 6.57
C LYS A 103 -16.34 4.45 7.54
N TRP A 104 -16.90 4.46 8.74
CA TRP A 104 -16.67 3.39 9.69
C TRP A 104 -17.37 2.13 9.20
N ARG A 105 -16.62 1.17 8.69
CA ARG A 105 -17.12 -0.13 8.26
C ARG A 105 -16.37 -1.22 8.99
N LEU A 106 -17.12 -2.12 9.62
CA LEU A 106 -16.53 -3.36 10.10
C LEU A 106 -16.37 -4.29 8.90
N PRO A 107 -15.15 -4.80 8.65
CA PRO A 107 -14.93 -5.73 7.56
C PRO A 107 -15.60 -7.08 7.86
N ASP A 108 -15.98 -7.79 6.80
CA ASP A 108 -16.55 -9.12 6.90
C ASP A 108 -15.53 -10.12 7.49
N LYS A 109 -16.01 -11.16 8.18
CA LYS A 109 -15.17 -12.18 8.85
C LYS A 109 -14.13 -12.81 7.91
N ILE A 110 -14.51 -13.03 6.65
CA ILE A 110 -13.61 -13.57 5.62
C ILE A 110 -12.47 -12.59 5.32
N THR A 111 -12.81 -11.30 5.23
CA THR A 111 -11.83 -10.23 4.98
C THR A 111 -10.85 -10.11 6.15
N ILE A 112 -11.35 -10.16 7.40
CA ILE A 112 -10.50 -10.13 8.60
C ILE A 112 -9.51 -11.28 8.59
N ARG A 113 -9.98 -12.50 8.36
CA ARG A 113 -9.13 -13.69 8.31
C ARG A 113 -8.07 -13.59 7.22
N ASN A 114 -8.46 -13.19 6.01
CA ASN A 114 -7.55 -13.08 4.89
C ASN A 114 -6.51 -11.97 5.11
N SER A 115 -6.91 -10.85 5.72
CA SER A 115 -6.01 -9.75 6.08
C SER A 115 -5.03 -10.16 7.18
N ALA A 116 -5.47 -10.94 8.17
CA ALA A 116 -4.59 -11.45 9.23
C ALA A 116 -3.52 -12.39 8.65
N ILE A 117 -3.92 -13.35 7.81
CA ILE A 117 -2.98 -14.26 7.14
C ILE A 117 -2.02 -13.47 6.23
N GLY A 118 -2.55 -12.53 5.44
CA GLY A 118 -1.73 -11.67 4.57
C GLY A 118 -0.74 -10.82 5.36
N GLY A 119 -1.16 -10.26 6.50
CA GLY A 119 -0.30 -9.48 7.39
C GLY A 119 0.86 -10.31 7.97
N ILE A 120 0.58 -11.53 8.43
CA ILE A 120 1.60 -12.46 8.93
C ILE A 120 2.61 -12.82 7.82
N CYS A 121 2.12 -13.18 6.63
CA CYS A 121 2.99 -13.50 5.50
C CYS A 121 3.84 -12.29 5.08
N MET A 122 3.25 -11.09 5.08
CA MET A 122 3.97 -9.85 4.73
C MET A 122 5.02 -9.50 5.79
N GLY A 123 4.71 -9.67 7.07
CA GLY A 123 5.65 -9.46 8.17
C GLY A 123 6.84 -10.41 8.10
N PHE A 124 6.57 -11.70 7.86
CA PHE A 124 7.62 -12.70 7.66
C PHE A 124 8.49 -12.37 6.44
N GLY A 125 7.86 -12.05 5.31
CA GLY A 125 8.58 -11.66 4.09
C GLY A 125 9.46 -10.41 4.27
N ALA A 126 8.95 -9.39 4.96
CA ALA A 126 9.71 -8.17 5.28
C ALA A 126 10.91 -8.45 6.20
N SER A 127 10.75 -9.36 7.14
CA SER A 127 11.81 -9.78 8.07
C SER A 127 12.95 -10.51 7.33
N VAL A 128 12.59 -11.43 6.42
CA VAL A 128 13.58 -12.17 5.61
C VAL A 128 14.27 -11.25 4.59
N ALA A 129 13.54 -10.31 3.99
CA ALA A 129 14.07 -9.37 3.01
C ALA A 129 14.89 -8.22 3.63
N GLY A 130 14.94 -8.12 4.98
CA GLY A 130 15.62 -7.01 5.67
C GLY A 130 14.91 -5.65 5.52
N GLY A 131 13.66 -5.62 5.03
CA GLY A 131 12.91 -4.38 4.88
C GLY A 131 11.58 -4.56 4.15
N CYS A 132 10.72 -3.55 4.25
CA CYS A 132 9.43 -3.55 3.56
C CYS A 132 9.56 -3.09 2.09
N SER A 133 8.44 -3.07 1.39
CA SER A 133 8.40 -2.60 -0.01
C SER A 133 8.83 -1.13 -0.19
N ILE A 134 8.69 -0.29 0.83
CA ILE A 134 9.17 1.10 0.80
C ILE A 134 10.69 1.13 1.03
N GLY A 135 11.21 0.44 2.03
CA GLY A 135 12.63 0.36 2.29
C GLY A 135 13.38 -0.23 1.09
N ASN A 136 13.10 -1.48 0.75
CA ASN A 136 13.79 -2.16 -0.35
C ASN A 136 13.37 -1.65 -1.74
N GLY A 137 12.07 -1.41 -1.97
CA GLY A 137 11.57 -1.08 -3.30
C GLY A 137 11.71 0.40 -3.70
N LEU A 138 11.81 1.32 -2.75
CA LEU A 138 11.97 2.75 -3.04
C LEU A 138 13.35 3.26 -2.62
N VAL A 139 13.78 3.01 -1.37
CA VAL A 139 15.01 3.58 -0.84
C VAL A 139 16.22 2.84 -1.38
N GLU A 140 16.28 1.52 -1.21
CA GLU A 140 17.41 0.70 -1.66
C GLU A 140 17.58 0.70 -3.20
N THR A 141 16.49 0.78 -3.95
CA THR A 141 16.59 0.94 -5.41
C THR A 141 17.09 2.31 -5.81
N ALA A 142 16.72 3.37 -5.08
CA ALA A 142 17.19 4.73 -5.32
C ALA A 142 18.68 4.87 -5.02
N THR A 143 19.19 4.14 -4.02
CA THR A 143 20.63 4.07 -3.70
C THR A 143 21.40 3.07 -4.56
N MET A 144 20.74 2.47 -5.57
CA MET A 144 21.35 1.54 -6.54
C MET A 144 21.94 0.28 -5.88
N THR A 145 21.42 -0.17 -4.76
CA THR A 145 21.89 -1.39 -4.10
C THR A 145 21.37 -2.64 -4.83
N TRP A 146 22.19 -3.68 -4.91
CA TRP A 146 21.78 -4.97 -5.45
C TRP A 146 20.61 -5.59 -4.67
N GLN A 147 20.61 -5.41 -3.36
CA GLN A 147 19.54 -5.88 -2.50
C GLN A 147 18.19 -5.28 -2.88
N GLY A 148 18.12 -3.98 -3.13
CA GLY A 148 16.91 -3.29 -3.54
C GLY A 148 16.36 -3.82 -4.86
N TRP A 149 17.22 -4.00 -5.86
CA TRP A 149 16.81 -4.50 -7.19
C TRP A 149 16.31 -5.94 -7.13
N ILE A 150 17.01 -6.83 -6.41
CA ILE A 150 16.59 -8.23 -6.24
C ILE A 150 15.25 -8.29 -5.48
N ALA A 151 15.10 -7.50 -4.40
CA ALA A 151 13.87 -7.44 -3.64
C ALA A 151 12.71 -6.91 -4.48
N LEU A 152 12.91 -5.86 -5.29
CA LEU A 152 11.90 -5.32 -6.19
C LEU A 152 11.43 -6.37 -7.22
N ALA A 153 12.36 -7.04 -7.87
CA ALA A 153 12.07 -8.11 -8.83
C ALA A 153 11.26 -9.25 -8.17
N SER A 154 11.67 -9.68 -6.97
CA SER A 154 10.99 -10.73 -6.20
C SER A 154 9.57 -10.32 -5.80
N MET A 155 9.36 -9.06 -5.41
CA MET A 155 8.04 -8.52 -5.10
C MET A 155 7.13 -8.53 -6.34
N ILE A 156 7.62 -8.11 -7.51
CA ILE A 156 6.85 -8.12 -8.76
C ILE A 156 6.41 -9.55 -9.10
N VAL A 157 7.34 -10.50 -9.05
CA VAL A 157 7.05 -11.92 -9.32
C VAL A 157 6.05 -12.48 -8.32
N GLY A 158 6.22 -12.16 -7.03
CA GLY A 158 5.31 -12.59 -5.96
C GLY A 158 3.89 -12.07 -6.15
N VAL A 159 3.74 -10.77 -6.41
CA VAL A 159 2.44 -10.15 -6.69
C VAL A 159 1.79 -10.74 -7.94
N TRP A 160 2.56 -10.93 -9.01
CA TRP A 160 2.05 -11.50 -10.26
C TRP A 160 1.56 -12.93 -10.06
N THR A 161 2.36 -13.77 -9.38
CA THR A 161 2.03 -15.16 -9.08
C THR A 161 0.75 -15.23 -8.22
N MET A 162 0.69 -14.48 -7.12
CA MET A 162 -0.44 -14.51 -6.20
C MET A 162 -1.71 -13.94 -6.84
N SER A 163 -1.59 -12.88 -7.64
CA SER A 163 -2.69 -12.32 -8.40
C SER A 163 -3.27 -13.34 -9.40
N HIS A 164 -2.42 -14.13 -10.05
CA HIS A 164 -2.87 -15.20 -10.94
C HIS A 164 -3.68 -16.26 -10.17
N PHE A 165 -3.22 -16.67 -8.98
CA PHE A 165 -3.93 -17.66 -8.18
C PHE A 165 -5.26 -17.15 -7.61
N ILE A 166 -5.29 -15.91 -7.10
CA ILE A 166 -6.46 -15.36 -6.42
C ILE A 166 -7.52 -14.88 -7.41
N PHE A 167 -7.14 -14.24 -8.50
CA PHE A 167 -8.08 -13.61 -9.42
C PHE A 167 -8.35 -14.45 -10.68
N VAL A 168 -7.33 -14.98 -11.32
CA VAL A 168 -7.50 -15.61 -12.64
C VAL A 168 -8.13 -17.00 -12.52
N ARG A 169 -7.73 -17.82 -11.54
CA ARG A 169 -8.29 -19.16 -11.35
C ARG A 169 -9.80 -19.16 -11.03
N PRO A 170 -10.31 -18.37 -10.05
CA PRO A 170 -11.75 -18.38 -9.77
C PRO A 170 -12.58 -17.80 -10.93
N MET A 171 -12.09 -16.77 -11.64
CA MET A 171 -12.80 -16.25 -12.80
C MET A 171 -12.96 -17.27 -13.93
N LYS A 172 -11.94 -18.08 -14.18
CA LYS A 172 -12.05 -19.17 -15.17
C LYS A 172 -13.11 -20.21 -14.79
N LYS A 173 -13.21 -20.57 -13.49
CA LYS A 173 -14.24 -21.51 -12.99
C LYS A 173 -15.65 -20.95 -13.17
N VAL A 174 -15.86 -19.67 -12.83
CA VAL A 174 -17.18 -19.01 -13.00
C VAL A 174 -17.56 -18.93 -14.47
N HIS A 175 -16.61 -18.61 -15.34
CA HIS A 175 -16.89 -18.54 -16.80
C HIS A 175 -17.24 -19.92 -17.40
N GLN A 176 -16.56 -20.98 -16.96
CA GLN A 176 -16.87 -22.35 -17.38
C GLN A 176 -18.25 -22.82 -16.87
N GLN A 177 -18.61 -22.43 -15.65
CA GLN A 177 -19.91 -22.77 -15.09
C GLN A 177 -21.05 -22.05 -15.83
N SER A 178 -20.86 -20.78 -16.14
CA SER A 178 -21.81 -20.00 -16.95
C SER A 178 -21.96 -20.53 -18.38
N ALA A 179 -20.88 -21.02 -18.97
CA ALA A 179 -20.92 -21.65 -20.29
C ALA A 179 -21.70 -22.99 -20.28
N LYS A 180 -21.50 -23.83 -19.25
CA LYS A 180 -22.22 -25.08 -19.07
C LYS A 180 -23.72 -24.86 -18.85
N VAL A 181 -24.11 -23.87 -18.04
CA VAL A 181 -25.52 -23.50 -17.81
C VAL A 181 -26.18 -23.03 -19.09
N LYS A 182 -25.51 -22.18 -19.90
CA LYS A 182 -26.04 -21.76 -21.20
C LYS A 182 -26.24 -22.93 -22.18
N GLN A 183 -25.33 -23.90 -22.19
CA GLN A 183 -25.41 -25.06 -23.04
C GLN A 183 -26.59 -25.99 -22.65
N GLN A 184 -26.87 -26.12 -21.37
CA GLN A 184 -28.01 -26.90 -20.84
C GLN A 184 -29.36 -26.25 -21.15
N THR A 185 -29.43 -24.91 -21.17
CA THR A 185 -30.66 -24.17 -21.47
C THR A 185 -31.00 -24.17 -22.98
N GLN A 186 -30.06 -24.51 -23.87
CA GLN A 186 -30.30 -24.62 -25.31
C GLN A 186 -30.78 -26.01 -25.77
N ILE A 187 -30.78 -27.01 -24.88
CA ILE A 187 -31.16 -28.41 -25.16
C ILE A 187 -32.59 -28.71 -24.68
N VAL A 188 -33.24 -27.80 -23.98
CA VAL A 188 -34.65 -27.83 -23.57
C VAL A 188 -35.46 -26.88 -24.45
#